data_faf238921f165583bdfa389db24c2168
#
_entry.id   faf238921f165583bdfa389db24c2168
#
_cell.length_a   1.000
_cell.length_b   1.000
_cell.length_c   1.000
_cell.angle_alpha   90.00
_cell.angle_beta   90.00
_cell.angle_gamma   90.00
#
_symmetry.space_group_name_H-M   'P 1'
#
loop_
_entity.id
_entity.type
_entity.pdbx_description
1 polymer ?
#
loop_
_entity_poly.entity_id
_entity_poly.type
_entity_poly.pdbx_seq_one_letter_code
_entity_poly.pdbx_strand_id
1 'polypeptide(L)'
;RRTFLCMGEQCLFQRCYSEQGMHDFEAGLCAAGPNAFVQCDGYESLGYSGAVGPWCTGLLFDNVNVDGNDIKFCNLGLEGYGIGWNPANSLAYQCTAAGIFADSIPDGSNNHVFACWAQFNGSGDFQQCNNHAKPWSHFASLLKKRLGSDVSVQCRVLERERNNVSNNPTYDVAQKMVEEARKPRIIMQMWIADSARFMASVSPGRAMDVDKIKESALYRSKKKADQVPAGKPVFAIKEGKIMVADTLLKGARMNTPWWNGRVRYSAFPKIADAVTRFVPGMEGQGTTTRVDSVVAHLRDKHVVLFNQNYGLWYDRRRDDHERVRRRDGDVWAPFYEQPFARSGQGTAWDGLSKYDLTKLNPWYISRIKELAEKGAKNGLLVINQHYFQHNILEAGAHWVDCPWRPVNNINGTVFPEPVPFAGDKRVWMAEYFYNIDNPVMRQLHKQYIMKMLDAFADEPNVIQSIGEEYTGPYHFTKFWLQTVAEWEAKTGKHVWVALSCNKDVQDAILQDPELRKVVDIIHIEQWYYTQKGLYAPEGGKNLAPRQYQRRLRPGKVTYDDVFKSVSEYRQAYPEKVVIYSGASAPENGKAVMDAGGSCPNVK
;
A
#
# COMPACT_ATOMS: atom_id res chain seq x y z
N ARG A 1 -26.59 6.13 12.41
CA ARG A 1 -27.29 7.20 13.17
C ARG A 1 -26.52 8.50 12.96
N ARG A 2 -27.21 9.59 12.70
CA ARG A 2 -26.66 10.94 12.60
C ARG A 2 -26.68 11.58 13.97
N THR A 3 -25.57 12.22 14.35
CA THR A 3 -25.52 12.86 15.68
C THR A 3 -25.84 14.35 15.57
N PHE A 4 -25.12 15.08 14.73
CA PHE A 4 -25.38 16.50 14.47
C PHE A 4 -25.56 16.72 12.97
N LEU A 5 -26.79 17.02 12.55
CA LEU A 5 -27.13 17.29 11.15
C LEU A 5 -27.55 18.75 10.99
N CYS A 6 -26.80 19.51 10.20
CA CYS A 6 -27.16 20.86 9.78
C CYS A 6 -27.94 20.83 8.48
N MET A 7 -29.17 21.30 8.50
CA MET A 7 -30.04 21.49 7.33
C MET A 7 -30.41 22.97 7.15
N GLY A 8 -29.89 23.83 8.00
CA GLY A 8 -30.16 25.26 8.00
C GLY A 8 -29.04 26.08 7.37
N GLU A 9 -29.16 27.38 7.54
CA GLU A 9 -28.23 28.40 7.08
C GLU A 9 -27.69 29.19 8.30
N GLN A 10 -26.42 29.61 8.23
CA GLN A 10 -25.75 30.40 9.29
C GLN A 10 -25.69 29.70 10.66
N CYS A 11 -25.57 28.38 10.66
CA CYS A 11 -25.54 27.57 11.86
C CYS A 11 -24.08 27.39 12.35
N LEU A 12 -23.93 27.47 13.68
CA LEU A 12 -22.66 27.18 14.37
C LEU A 12 -22.85 26.04 15.37
N PHE A 13 -22.05 24.99 15.19
CA PHE A 13 -21.87 23.92 16.17
C PHE A 13 -20.47 24.07 16.75
N GLN A 14 -20.37 24.35 18.03
CA GLN A 14 -19.06 24.56 18.66
C GLN A 14 -18.88 23.68 19.89
N ARG A 15 -17.72 23.01 19.94
CA ARG A 15 -17.33 22.12 21.05
C ARG A 15 -18.35 20.99 21.29
N CYS A 16 -18.91 20.48 20.21
CA CYS A 16 -19.78 19.32 20.26
C CYS A 16 -18.93 18.04 20.31
N TYR A 17 -19.43 17.09 21.08
CA TYR A 17 -18.83 15.75 21.19
C TYR A 17 -19.84 14.71 20.70
N SER A 18 -19.35 13.77 19.91
CA SER A 18 -20.10 12.62 19.42
C SER A 18 -19.31 11.34 19.61
N GLU A 19 -19.97 10.25 19.92
CA GLU A 19 -19.36 8.95 20.10
C GLU A 19 -20.13 7.88 19.33
N GLN A 20 -19.41 7.05 18.56
CA GLN A 20 -19.94 5.95 17.78
C GLN A 20 -21.07 6.35 16.81
N GLY A 21 -21.04 7.57 16.28
CA GLY A 21 -21.98 8.01 15.25
C GLY A 21 -21.66 7.39 13.90
N MET A 22 -22.70 7.03 13.12
CA MET A 22 -22.51 6.67 11.72
C MET A 22 -22.08 7.87 10.88
N HIS A 23 -22.54 9.05 11.32
CA HIS A 23 -22.14 10.35 10.83
C HIS A 23 -22.20 11.31 12.03
N ASP A 24 -21.07 11.78 12.50
CA ASP A 24 -21.02 12.60 13.70
C ASP A 24 -21.40 14.05 13.44
N PHE A 25 -20.77 14.66 12.44
CA PHE A 25 -20.97 16.06 12.09
C PHE A 25 -21.28 16.18 10.60
N GLU A 26 -22.47 16.64 10.28
CA GLU A 26 -22.97 16.64 8.92
C GLU A 26 -23.67 17.94 8.53
N ALA A 27 -23.51 18.35 7.27
CA ALA A 27 -24.39 19.31 6.61
C ALA A 27 -24.82 18.76 5.26
N GLY A 28 -26.05 19.05 4.87
CA GLY A 28 -26.55 18.54 3.59
C GLY A 28 -28.03 18.78 3.39
N LEU A 29 -28.65 18.04 2.47
CA LEU A 29 -30.06 18.15 2.14
C LEU A 29 -30.45 19.59 1.73
N CYS A 30 -29.65 20.16 0.81
CA CYS A 30 -29.75 21.52 0.32
C CYS A 30 -29.43 22.63 1.35
N ALA A 31 -28.62 22.31 2.39
CA ALA A 31 -28.18 23.31 3.35
C ALA A 31 -27.33 24.39 2.68
N ALA A 32 -27.81 25.62 2.72
CA ALA A 32 -27.06 26.77 2.25
C ALA A 32 -26.05 27.23 3.32
N GLY A 33 -24.86 27.61 2.88
CA GLY A 33 -23.85 28.17 3.79
C GLY A 33 -24.06 29.67 4.08
N PRO A 34 -23.27 30.24 5.02
CA PRO A 34 -22.19 29.56 5.73
C PRO A 34 -22.69 28.73 6.93
N ASN A 35 -22.16 27.53 7.08
CA ASN A 35 -22.35 26.70 8.27
C ASN A 35 -20.99 26.26 8.82
N ALA A 36 -20.84 26.15 10.15
CA ALA A 36 -19.59 25.82 10.75
C ALA A 36 -19.68 24.81 11.89
N PHE A 37 -18.75 23.84 11.87
CA PHE A 37 -18.42 23.01 13.01
C PHE A 37 -17.04 23.43 13.51
N VAL A 38 -16.94 23.86 14.77
CA VAL A 38 -15.74 24.45 15.34
C VAL A 38 -15.35 23.72 16.61
N GLN A 39 -14.14 23.16 16.65
CA GLN A 39 -13.61 22.39 17.77
C GLN A 39 -14.51 21.24 18.23
N CYS A 40 -15.06 20.51 17.28
CA CYS A 40 -15.89 19.35 17.55
C CYS A 40 -15.06 18.06 17.52
N ASP A 41 -15.45 17.10 18.35
CA ASP A 41 -14.76 15.81 18.46
C ASP A 41 -15.73 14.65 18.21
N GLY A 42 -15.45 13.85 17.20
CA GLY A 42 -16.05 12.53 16.95
C GLY A 42 -15.10 11.45 17.46
N TYR A 43 -15.57 10.62 18.36
CA TYR A 43 -14.81 9.52 18.94
C TYR A 43 -15.36 8.17 18.51
N GLU A 44 -14.48 7.25 18.13
CA GLU A 44 -14.87 5.93 17.61
C GLU A 44 -15.94 6.00 16.50
N SER A 45 -15.81 6.95 15.60
CA SER A 45 -16.78 7.19 14.52
C SER A 45 -16.98 5.96 13.66
N LEU A 46 -18.23 5.56 13.43
CA LEU A 46 -18.59 4.39 12.61
C LEU A 46 -18.71 4.70 11.11
N GLY A 47 -18.77 5.98 10.76
CA GLY A 47 -18.82 6.47 9.38
C GLY A 47 -18.22 7.87 9.27
N TYR A 48 -18.18 8.42 8.09
CA TYR A 48 -17.57 9.72 7.83
C TYR A 48 -18.39 10.89 8.37
N SER A 49 -17.71 11.99 8.66
CA SER A 49 -18.30 13.32 8.89
C SER A 49 -18.12 14.21 7.66
N GLY A 50 -18.98 15.21 7.45
CA GLY A 50 -18.87 16.14 6.33
C GLY A 50 -20.17 16.42 5.62
N ALA A 51 -20.16 16.38 4.29
CA ALA A 51 -21.34 16.66 3.51
C ALA A 51 -22.14 15.38 3.23
N VAL A 52 -23.45 15.44 3.44
CA VAL A 52 -24.37 14.32 3.22
C VAL A 52 -25.63 14.79 2.49
N GLY A 53 -26.22 13.89 1.73
CA GLY A 53 -27.40 14.24 0.95
C GLY A 53 -27.07 15.21 -0.20
N PRO A 54 -28.07 15.57 -1.01
CA PRO A 54 -27.82 16.44 -2.16
C PRO A 54 -27.48 17.86 -1.71
N TRP A 55 -26.49 18.43 -2.35
CA TRP A 55 -26.14 19.84 -2.36
C TRP A 55 -26.04 20.51 -0.99
N CYS A 56 -24.83 20.78 -0.54
CA CYS A 56 -24.59 21.81 0.47
C CYS A 56 -23.50 22.74 0.00
N THR A 57 -23.42 23.92 0.55
CA THR A 57 -22.39 24.90 0.19
C THR A 57 -21.93 25.69 1.41
N GLY A 58 -20.67 26.15 1.36
CA GLY A 58 -20.11 27.00 2.40
C GLY A 58 -20.03 26.32 3.78
N LEU A 59 -19.62 25.04 3.81
CA LEU A 59 -19.40 24.30 5.04
C LEU A 59 -17.97 24.48 5.52
N LEU A 60 -17.82 24.90 6.77
CA LEU A 60 -16.52 25.01 7.45
C LEU A 60 -16.39 23.96 8.55
N PHE A 61 -15.37 23.13 8.44
CA PHE A 61 -14.87 22.34 9.56
C PHE A 61 -13.60 23.01 10.06
N ASP A 62 -13.61 23.50 11.29
CA ASP A 62 -12.52 24.24 11.89
C ASP A 62 -12.06 23.56 13.20
N ASN A 63 -10.92 22.93 13.17
CA ASN A 63 -10.40 22.14 14.28
C ASN A 63 -11.34 20.97 14.68
N VAL A 64 -11.92 20.31 13.73
CA VAL A 64 -12.75 19.13 13.94
C VAL A 64 -11.86 17.89 13.95
N ASN A 65 -12.02 17.06 14.95
CA ASN A 65 -11.36 15.76 15.05
C ASN A 65 -12.38 14.66 14.81
N VAL A 66 -12.05 13.74 13.90
CA VAL A 66 -12.85 12.54 13.63
C VAL A 66 -11.96 11.32 13.86
N ASP A 67 -12.03 10.77 15.05
CA ASP A 67 -11.26 9.58 15.39
C ASP A 67 -11.93 8.33 14.85
N GLY A 68 -11.15 7.53 14.15
CA GLY A 68 -11.59 6.27 13.61
C GLY A 68 -12.25 6.36 12.22
N ASN A 69 -12.51 7.53 11.65
CA ASN A 69 -13.15 7.66 10.33
C ASN A 69 -12.74 8.94 9.57
N ASP A 70 -13.43 9.25 8.50
CA ASP A 70 -13.05 10.24 7.49
C ASP A 70 -13.85 11.54 7.60
N ILE A 71 -13.28 12.62 7.03
CA ILE A 71 -14.03 13.82 6.64
C ILE A 71 -14.17 13.80 5.11
N LYS A 72 -15.40 13.99 4.60
CA LYS A 72 -15.66 13.93 3.16
C LYS A 72 -16.36 15.19 2.64
N PHE A 73 -15.67 15.85 1.69
CA PHE A 73 -16.15 16.96 0.86
C PHE A 73 -15.99 16.58 -0.62
N CYS A 74 -16.71 15.58 -1.06
CA CYS A 74 -16.45 14.95 -2.35
C CYS A 74 -17.71 14.52 -3.07
N ASN A 75 -17.54 14.14 -4.34
CA ASN A 75 -18.57 13.48 -5.10
C ASN A 75 -18.79 12.07 -4.55
N LEU A 76 -19.93 11.81 -3.97
CA LEU A 76 -20.30 10.53 -3.38
C LEU A 76 -20.80 9.51 -4.43
N GLY A 77 -20.98 9.92 -5.68
CA GLY A 77 -21.42 9.04 -6.76
C GLY A 77 -22.75 8.36 -6.44
N LEU A 78 -22.72 7.04 -6.33
CA LEU A 78 -23.88 6.24 -5.98
C LEU A 78 -24.05 6.04 -4.46
N GLU A 79 -23.10 6.47 -3.66
CA GLU A 79 -23.24 6.44 -2.20
C GLU A 79 -24.41 7.33 -1.77
N GLY A 80 -24.97 7.04 -0.60
CA GLY A 80 -26.02 7.86 -0.02
C GLY A 80 -27.26 8.06 -0.89
N TYR A 81 -27.61 7.03 -1.70
CA TYR A 81 -28.79 7.02 -2.56
C TYR A 81 -28.63 7.67 -3.95
N GLY A 82 -27.43 7.67 -4.47
CA GLY A 82 -27.15 8.26 -5.77
C GLY A 82 -27.08 9.78 -5.73
N ILE A 83 -26.62 10.33 -4.63
CA ILE A 83 -26.54 11.77 -4.38
C ILE A 83 -25.58 12.46 -5.34
N GLY A 84 -24.55 11.75 -5.79
CA GLY A 84 -23.55 12.28 -6.68
C GLY A 84 -22.71 13.37 -6.01
N TRP A 85 -22.69 14.52 -6.61
CA TRP A 85 -21.97 15.70 -6.14
C TRP A 85 -22.62 16.28 -4.87
N ASN A 86 -21.82 16.56 -3.85
CA ASN A 86 -22.37 17.02 -2.60
C ASN A 86 -21.92 18.44 -2.18
N PRO A 87 -20.70 18.73 -1.73
CA PRO A 87 -20.43 20.08 -1.25
C PRO A 87 -19.73 20.96 -2.29
N ALA A 88 -19.99 22.26 -2.20
CA ALA A 88 -19.23 23.28 -2.87
C ALA A 88 -18.75 24.35 -1.89
N ASN A 89 -17.65 25.03 -2.20
CA ASN A 89 -17.10 26.15 -1.44
C ASN A 89 -16.91 25.81 0.05
N SER A 90 -16.40 24.62 0.34
CA SER A 90 -16.25 24.12 1.70
C SER A 90 -14.77 23.99 2.09
N LEU A 91 -14.51 24.14 3.38
CA LEU A 91 -13.16 24.17 3.93
C LEU A 91 -13.03 23.28 5.16
N ALA A 92 -12.04 22.37 5.14
CA ALA A 92 -11.50 21.74 6.33
C ALA A 92 -10.23 22.48 6.75
N TYR A 93 -10.25 23.09 7.91
CA TYR A 93 -9.15 23.89 8.47
C TYR A 93 -8.61 23.27 9.75
N GLN A 94 -7.35 22.87 9.74
CA GLN A 94 -6.68 22.27 10.89
C GLN A 94 -7.45 21.10 11.52
N CYS A 95 -8.15 20.31 10.72
CA CYS A 95 -8.84 19.12 11.15
C CYS A 95 -7.93 17.91 11.24
N THR A 96 -8.31 16.94 12.05
CA THR A 96 -7.67 15.63 12.13
C THR A 96 -8.69 14.54 11.86
N ALA A 97 -8.35 13.61 10.98
CA ALA A 97 -9.21 12.48 10.66
C ALA A 97 -8.37 11.31 10.15
N ALA A 98 -8.97 10.15 10.01
CA ALA A 98 -8.30 9.04 9.36
C ALA A 98 -8.00 9.33 7.89
N GLY A 99 -8.99 9.82 7.17
CA GLY A 99 -8.88 10.34 5.82
C GLY A 99 -9.60 11.67 5.66
N ILE A 100 -9.14 12.51 4.74
CA ILE A 100 -9.87 13.71 4.31
C ILE A 100 -9.97 13.66 2.80
N PHE A 101 -11.19 13.64 2.30
CA PHE A 101 -11.53 13.60 0.90
C PHE A 101 -12.11 14.95 0.49
N ALA A 102 -11.51 15.57 -0.52
CA ALA A 102 -12.04 16.81 -1.08
C ALA A 102 -11.95 16.78 -2.61
N ASP A 103 -13.01 17.16 -3.28
CA ASP A 103 -13.07 17.25 -4.73
C ASP A 103 -13.33 18.67 -5.19
N SER A 104 -12.67 19.08 -6.28
CA SER A 104 -12.90 20.35 -6.99
C SER A 104 -13.47 20.15 -8.40
N ILE A 105 -13.81 18.93 -8.75
CA ILE A 105 -14.47 18.60 -10.02
C ILE A 105 -15.93 18.23 -9.74
N PRO A 106 -16.91 18.85 -10.41
CA PRO A 106 -16.77 19.79 -11.54
C PRO A 106 -16.23 21.16 -11.15
N ASP A 107 -15.73 21.90 -12.12
CA ASP A 107 -15.24 23.27 -11.94
C ASP A 107 -16.26 24.14 -11.21
N GLY A 108 -15.78 24.94 -10.25
CA GLY A 108 -16.61 25.80 -9.42
C GLY A 108 -17.03 25.19 -8.08
N SER A 109 -16.69 23.94 -7.80
CA SER A 109 -16.98 23.33 -6.49
C SER A 109 -16.08 23.84 -5.36
N ASN A 110 -14.84 24.19 -5.65
CA ASN A 110 -13.90 24.91 -4.77
C ASN A 110 -13.86 24.38 -3.33
N ASN A 111 -13.56 23.09 -3.14
CA ASN A 111 -13.37 22.53 -1.80
C ASN A 111 -11.88 22.54 -1.42
N HIS A 112 -11.61 23.01 -0.21
CA HIS A 112 -10.25 23.24 0.27
C HIS A 112 -9.96 22.44 1.55
N VAL A 113 -8.70 22.03 1.70
CA VAL A 113 -8.16 21.38 2.89
C VAL A 113 -6.89 22.11 3.30
N PHE A 114 -6.88 22.71 4.47
CA PHE A 114 -5.75 23.52 4.90
C PHE A 114 -5.24 23.10 6.28
N ALA A 115 -3.94 22.82 6.38
CA ALA A 115 -3.23 22.48 7.61
C ALA A 115 -3.84 21.29 8.38
N CYS A 116 -4.45 20.35 7.70
CA CYS A 116 -5.07 19.17 8.27
C CYS A 116 -4.10 18.00 8.40
N TRP A 117 -4.44 17.04 9.27
CA TRP A 117 -3.68 15.82 9.52
C TRP A 117 -4.54 14.60 9.23
N ALA A 118 -4.25 13.92 8.12
CA ALA A 118 -5.02 12.76 7.65
C ALA A 118 -4.30 12.04 6.51
N GLN A 119 -4.93 11.01 5.97
CA GLN A 119 -4.67 10.57 4.59
C GLN A 119 -5.52 11.44 3.65
N PHE A 120 -4.92 11.97 2.58
CA PHE A 120 -5.59 12.91 1.69
C PHE A 120 -5.93 12.25 0.36
N ASN A 121 -7.13 12.52 -0.13
CA ASN A 121 -7.61 11.99 -1.41
C ASN A 121 -8.59 12.96 -2.08
N GLY A 122 -8.62 12.93 -3.40
CA GLY A 122 -9.51 13.74 -4.23
C GLY A 122 -8.76 14.78 -5.06
N SER A 123 -9.54 15.57 -5.80
CA SER A 123 -9.06 16.62 -6.72
C SER A 123 -9.12 18.03 -6.11
N GLY A 124 -9.44 18.14 -4.81
CA GLY A 124 -9.54 19.41 -4.10
C GLY A 124 -8.21 20.11 -3.91
N ASP A 125 -8.27 21.33 -3.38
CA ASP A 125 -7.08 22.10 -3.05
C ASP A 125 -6.56 21.74 -1.66
N PHE A 126 -5.38 21.10 -1.61
CA PHE A 126 -4.74 20.64 -0.37
C PHE A 126 -3.51 21.46 -0.08
N GLN A 127 -3.56 22.29 0.98
CA GLN A 127 -2.47 23.17 1.35
C GLN A 127 -1.98 22.94 2.78
N GLN A 128 -0.66 23.05 2.99
CA GLN A 128 0.01 22.90 4.29
C GLN A 128 -0.37 21.63 5.08
N CYS A 129 -0.79 20.59 4.41
CA CYS A 129 -1.18 19.33 5.02
C CYS A 129 -0.04 18.72 5.85
N ASN A 130 -0.40 18.12 6.99
CA ASN A 130 0.52 17.60 8.01
C ASN A 130 1.41 18.68 8.65
N ASN A 131 0.98 19.92 8.66
CA ASN A 131 1.58 21.03 9.40
C ASN A 131 0.54 21.74 10.25
N HIS A 132 1.01 22.43 11.28
CA HIS A 132 0.17 23.36 12.01
C HIS A 132 0.28 24.76 11.40
N ALA A 133 -0.84 25.46 11.32
CA ALA A 133 -0.90 26.82 10.82
C ALA A 133 -1.44 27.79 11.87
N LYS A 134 -1.18 29.05 11.68
CA LYS A 134 -1.82 30.14 12.42
C LYS A 134 -2.69 30.94 11.45
N PRO A 135 -3.83 31.47 11.90
CA PRO A 135 -4.39 31.41 13.25
C PRO A 135 -4.89 29.99 13.62
N TRP A 136 -5.04 29.72 14.92
CA TRP A 136 -5.51 28.41 15.40
C TRP A 136 -6.94 28.07 14.96
N SER A 137 -7.78 29.06 14.74
CA SER A 137 -9.11 28.90 14.19
C SER A 137 -9.36 29.91 13.08
N HIS A 138 -9.76 29.41 11.94
CA HIS A 138 -10.15 30.25 10.82
C HIS A 138 -11.44 31.00 11.12
N PHE A 139 -12.42 30.32 11.72
CA PHE A 139 -13.69 30.90 12.14
C PHE A 139 -13.49 32.08 13.10
N ALA A 140 -12.73 31.88 14.18
CA ALA A 140 -12.47 32.93 15.16
C ALA A 140 -11.70 34.11 14.54
N SER A 141 -10.78 33.85 13.63
CA SER A 141 -10.03 34.89 12.92
C SER A 141 -10.93 35.75 12.02
N LEU A 142 -11.81 35.11 11.25
CA LEU A 142 -12.78 35.83 10.42
C LEU A 142 -13.78 36.63 11.24
N LEU A 143 -14.24 36.06 12.35
CA LEU A 143 -15.18 36.74 13.27
C LEU A 143 -14.52 37.98 13.89
N LYS A 144 -13.28 37.84 14.37
CA LYS A 144 -12.48 38.97 14.88
C LYS A 144 -12.30 40.06 13.82
N LYS A 145 -11.99 39.68 12.57
CA LYS A 145 -11.84 40.63 11.48
C LYS A 145 -13.14 41.38 11.17
N ARG A 146 -14.28 40.71 11.27
CA ARG A 146 -15.61 41.27 10.96
C ARG A 146 -16.19 42.12 12.09
N LEU A 147 -16.03 41.70 13.33
CA LEU A 147 -16.73 42.29 14.51
C LEU A 147 -15.82 43.02 15.47
N GLY A 148 -14.49 42.94 15.31
CA GLY A 148 -13.51 43.54 16.19
C GLY A 148 -13.02 42.62 17.31
N SER A 149 -12.13 43.14 18.19
CA SER A 149 -11.42 42.33 19.19
C SER A 149 -12.28 41.82 20.34
N ASP A 150 -13.32 42.52 20.70
CA ASP A 150 -14.10 42.21 21.92
C ASP A 150 -14.94 40.95 21.82
N VAL A 151 -15.31 40.55 20.61
CA VAL A 151 -16.09 39.31 20.35
C VAL A 151 -15.19 38.06 20.42
N SER A 152 -13.88 38.21 20.26
CA SER A 152 -12.95 37.08 20.34
C SER A 152 -12.90 36.41 21.72
N VAL A 153 -13.30 37.12 22.77
CA VAL A 153 -13.36 36.57 24.14
C VAL A 153 -14.51 35.58 24.29
N GLN A 154 -15.63 35.84 23.64
CA GLN A 154 -16.80 34.93 23.66
C GLN A 154 -16.62 33.68 22.81
N CYS A 155 -15.86 33.79 21.74
CA CYS A 155 -15.55 32.68 20.82
C CYS A 155 -14.15 32.09 21.04
N ARG A 156 -13.68 32.10 22.30
CA ARG A 156 -12.35 31.63 22.66
C ARG A 156 -12.09 30.23 22.15
N VAL A 157 -11.19 30.11 21.20
CA VAL A 157 -10.67 28.84 20.71
C VAL A 157 -9.60 28.36 21.68
N LEU A 158 -9.79 27.18 22.22
CA LEU A 158 -8.81 26.54 23.09
C LEU A 158 -7.70 25.95 22.25
N GLU A 159 -6.45 26.28 22.56
CA GLU A 159 -5.34 25.53 22.04
C GLU A 159 -5.39 24.11 22.61
N ARG A 160 -5.35 23.12 21.75
CA ARG A 160 -5.35 21.72 22.15
C ARG A 160 -4.06 21.07 21.73
N GLU A 161 -3.57 20.15 22.55
CA GLU A 161 -2.63 19.18 22.06
C GLU A 161 -3.29 18.38 20.94
N ARG A 162 -2.59 18.25 19.83
CA ARG A 162 -3.07 17.49 18.70
C ARG A 162 -2.33 16.18 18.65
N ASN A 163 -3.01 15.16 19.07
CA ASN A 163 -2.61 13.79 18.82
C ASN A 163 -3.09 13.37 17.42
N ASN A 164 -2.32 12.56 16.76
CA ASN A 164 -2.79 11.92 15.55
C ASN A 164 -4.02 11.07 15.93
N VAL A 165 -5.11 11.30 15.23
CA VAL A 165 -6.27 10.42 15.37
C VAL A 165 -5.93 9.04 14.82
N SER A 166 -6.57 8.04 15.39
CA SER A 166 -6.50 6.70 14.87
C SER A 166 -7.08 6.66 13.45
N ASN A 167 -6.35 6.07 12.54
CA ASN A 167 -6.87 5.73 11.22
C ASN A 167 -7.41 4.29 11.17
N ASN A 168 -7.37 3.60 12.28
CA ASN A 168 -7.98 2.30 12.49
C ASN A 168 -8.79 2.33 13.79
N PRO A 169 -10.07 2.00 13.77
CA PRO A 169 -10.90 1.97 14.97
C PRO A 169 -10.44 0.89 15.96
N THR A 170 -10.93 0.93 17.16
CA THR A 170 -10.73 -0.13 18.16
C THR A 170 -11.34 -1.46 17.65
N TYR A 171 -10.95 -2.57 18.28
CA TYR A 171 -11.48 -3.90 17.92
C TYR A 171 -13.02 -3.93 17.93
N ASP A 172 -13.65 -3.41 18.98
CA ASP A 172 -15.11 -3.42 19.13
C ASP A 172 -15.80 -2.56 18.07
N VAL A 173 -15.22 -1.42 17.75
CA VAL A 173 -15.73 -0.55 16.68
C VAL A 173 -15.52 -1.21 15.33
N ALA A 174 -14.39 -1.82 15.09
CA ALA A 174 -14.13 -2.56 13.85
C ALA A 174 -15.14 -3.70 13.67
N GLN A 175 -15.46 -4.41 14.75
CA GLN A 175 -16.47 -5.46 14.71
C GLN A 175 -17.85 -4.91 14.33
N LYS A 176 -18.28 -3.82 14.96
CA LYS A 176 -19.54 -3.14 14.61
C LYS A 176 -19.55 -2.67 13.15
N MET A 177 -18.45 -2.10 12.66
CA MET A 177 -18.32 -1.66 11.26
C MET A 177 -18.44 -2.85 10.29
N VAL A 178 -17.81 -3.99 10.61
CA VAL A 178 -17.92 -5.22 9.81
C VAL A 178 -19.35 -5.74 9.79
N GLU A 179 -20.03 -5.74 10.95
CA GLU A 179 -21.43 -6.15 11.05
C GLU A 179 -22.35 -5.25 10.24
N GLU A 180 -22.18 -3.93 10.34
CA GLU A 180 -22.92 -2.96 9.54
C GLU A 180 -22.65 -3.11 8.03
N ALA A 181 -21.39 -3.30 7.65
CA ALA A 181 -21.03 -3.53 6.25
C ALA A 181 -21.61 -4.84 5.67
N ARG A 182 -21.94 -5.80 6.52
CA ARG A 182 -22.58 -7.07 6.12
C ARG A 182 -24.09 -6.97 5.96
N LYS A 183 -24.73 -5.95 6.54
CA LYS A 183 -26.17 -5.76 6.42
C LYS A 183 -26.53 -5.37 5.00
N PRO A 184 -27.52 -6.00 4.38
CA PRO A 184 -28.01 -5.57 3.08
C PRO A 184 -28.60 -4.17 3.20
N ARG A 185 -28.06 -3.23 2.45
CA ARG A 185 -28.66 -1.90 2.30
C ARG A 185 -29.78 -2.02 1.27
N ILE A 186 -31.00 -2.21 1.75
CA ILE A 186 -32.15 -2.34 0.87
C ILE A 186 -32.77 -0.96 0.65
N ILE A 187 -32.27 -0.27 -0.37
CA ILE A 187 -32.99 0.85 -0.92
C ILE A 187 -33.33 0.49 -2.34
N MET A 188 -34.56 0.71 -2.72
CA MET A 188 -35.09 0.28 -4.01
C MET A 188 -34.23 0.79 -5.18
N GLN A 189 -33.74 2.02 -5.13
CA GLN A 189 -32.88 2.58 -6.16
C GLN A 189 -31.50 1.87 -6.21
N MET A 190 -30.94 1.52 -5.06
CA MET A 190 -29.71 0.73 -5.02
C MET A 190 -29.97 -0.71 -5.47
N TRP A 191 -31.12 -1.25 -5.09
CA TRP A 191 -31.53 -2.57 -5.55
C TRP A 191 -31.73 -2.62 -7.06
N ILE A 192 -32.35 -1.59 -7.66
CA ILE A 192 -32.48 -1.44 -9.12
C ILE A 192 -31.12 -1.23 -9.76
N ALA A 193 -30.26 -0.36 -9.18
CA ALA A 193 -28.91 -0.12 -9.68
C ALA A 193 -28.03 -1.37 -9.56
N ASP A 194 -28.16 -2.12 -8.49
CA ASP A 194 -27.40 -3.37 -8.30
C ASP A 194 -27.96 -4.49 -9.18
N SER A 195 -29.27 -4.53 -9.41
CA SER A 195 -29.87 -5.44 -10.38
C SER A 195 -29.41 -5.10 -11.80
N ALA A 196 -29.35 -3.83 -12.17
CA ALA A 196 -28.82 -3.39 -13.44
C ALA A 196 -27.31 -3.66 -13.58
N ARG A 197 -26.53 -3.51 -12.51
CA ARG A 197 -25.11 -3.92 -12.45
C ARG A 197 -24.96 -5.44 -12.56
N PHE A 198 -25.80 -6.17 -11.85
CA PHE A 198 -25.79 -7.63 -11.88
C PHE A 198 -26.12 -8.16 -13.28
N MET A 199 -26.99 -7.47 -13.99
CA MET A 199 -27.33 -7.76 -15.39
C MET A 199 -26.23 -7.32 -16.36
N ALA A 200 -25.52 -6.24 -16.06
CA ALA A 200 -24.44 -5.69 -16.87
C ALA A 200 -23.05 -6.22 -16.46
N SER A 201 -22.90 -6.76 -15.26
CA SER A 201 -21.65 -7.35 -14.81
C SER A 201 -21.46 -8.72 -15.46
N VAL A 202 -20.23 -8.99 -15.81
CA VAL A 202 -19.77 -10.36 -15.98
C VAL A 202 -20.38 -11.18 -14.85
N SER A 203 -21.19 -12.17 -15.20
CA SER A 203 -21.90 -12.96 -14.18
C SER A 203 -20.93 -13.37 -13.08
N PRO A 204 -21.35 -13.36 -11.81
CA PRO A 204 -20.49 -13.83 -10.71
C PRO A 204 -19.81 -15.16 -11.00
N GLY A 205 -20.45 -16.04 -11.76
CA GLY A 205 -19.86 -17.27 -12.25
C GLY A 205 -18.61 -17.11 -13.13
N ARG A 206 -18.49 -16.01 -13.88
CA ARG A 206 -17.27 -15.75 -14.68
C ARG A 206 -16.14 -15.18 -13.84
N ALA A 207 -16.43 -14.34 -12.86
CA ALA A 207 -15.43 -13.89 -11.90
C ALA A 207 -14.99 -15.04 -10.97
N MET A 208 -15.89 -15.94 -10.62
CA MET A 208 -15.64 -17.15 -9.83
C MET A 208 -14.78 -18.18 -10.58
N ASP A 209 -14.78 -18.17 -11.90
CA ASP A 209 -13.99 -19.06 -12.77
C ASP A 209 -12.54 -18.60 -12.99
N VAL A 210 -12.04 -17.61 -12.23
CA VAL A 210 -10.60 -17.21 -12.26
C VAL A 210 -9.69 -18.41 -12.07
N ASP A 211 -10.07 -19.36 -11.22
CA ASP A 211 -9.32 -20.60 -11.01
C ASP A 211 -9.25 -21.46 -12.28
N LYS A 212 -10.30 -21.49 -13.07
CA LYS A 212 -10.36 -22.22 -14.35
C LYS A 212 -9.75 -21.44 -15.52
N ILE A 213 -9.86 -20.11 -15.52
CA ILE A 213 -9.28 -19.24 -16.55
C ILE A 213 -7.75 -19.32 -16.53
N LYS A 214 -7.15 -19.54 -15.35
CA LYS A 214 -5.70 -19.76 -15.20
C LYS A 214 -5.18 -20.98 -15.93
N GLU A 215 -6.02 -21.96 -16.19
CA GLU A 215 -5.71 -23.13 -17.01
C GLU A 215 -5.90 -22.88 -18.50
N SER A 216 -6.29 -21.67 -18.91
CA SER A 216 -6.65 -21.34 -20.27
C SER A 216 -5.47 -21.33 -21.26
N ALA A 217 -5.77 -21.13 -22.54
CA ALA A 217 -4.85 -21.21 -23.66
C ALA A 217 -3.57 -20.37 -23.54
N LEU A 218 -3.59 -19.26 -22.78
CA LEU A 218 -2.40 -18.41 -22.49
C LEU A 218 -1.34 -19.19 -21.68
N TYR A 219 -1.78 -20.05 -20.75
CA TYR A 219 -0.88 -20.92 -20.01
C TYR A 219 -0.43 -22.14 -20.81
N ARG A 220 -1.33 -22.71 -21.63
CA ARG A 220 -1.05 -23.92 -22.44
C ARG A 220 -0.16 -23.67 -23.64
N SER A 221 -0.19 -22.47 -24.22
CA SER A 221 0.62 -22.16 -25.40
C SER A 221 2.14 -22.15 -25.15
N LYS A 222 2.56 -22.14 -23.88
CA LYS A 222 3.97 -22.04 -23.47
C LYS A 222 4.60 -23.36 -23.04
N LYS A 223 3.90 -24.50 -23.14
CA LYS A 223 4.50 -25.80 -22.89
C LYS A 223 5.50 -26.28 -23.96
N LYS A 224 5.65 -25.57 -25.06
CA LYS A 224 6.83 -25.70 -25.93
C LYS A 224 7.89 -24.76 -25.36
N ALA A 225 8.75 -25.32 -24.51
CA ALA A 225 10.03 -24.72 -24.21
C ALA A 225 10.71 -24.44 -25.55
N ASP A 226 10.68 -23.21 -25.99
CA ASP A 226 11.65 -22.76 -26.96
C ASP A 226 13.01 -23.04 -26.33
N GLN A 227 13.76 -23.92 -27.00
CA GLN A 227 15.12 -24.24 -26.58
C GLN A 227 15.83 -22.93 -26.29
N VAL A 228 16.31 -22.79 -25.04
CA VAL A 228 17.07 -21.61 -24.62
C VAL A 228 18.20 -21.41 -25.62
N PRO A 229 18.24 -20.29 -26.36
CA PRO A 229 19.32 -20.06 -27.30
C PRO A 229 20.64 -20.06 -26.51
N ALA A 230 21.64 -20.77 -27.02
CA ALA A 230 22.99 -20.72 -26.52
C ALA A 230 23.43 -19.25 -26.40
N GLY A 231 23.79 -18.79 -25.19
CA GLY A 231 24.25 -17.42 -24.93
C GLY A 231 23.39 -16.63 -23.95
N LYS A 232 22.96 -17.24 -22.81
CA LYS A 232 22.47 -16.45 -21.67
C LYS A 232 23.58 -15.50 -21.22
N PRO A 233 23.30 -14.20 -21.01
CA PRO A 233 24.28 -13.30 -20.38
C PRO A 233 24.66 -13.88 -19.02
N VAL A 234 25.95 -13.95 -18.77
CA VAL A 234 26.45 -14.44 -17.49
C VAL A 234 26.41 -13.30 -16.51
N PHE A 235 25.51 -13.41 -15.53
CA PHE A 235 25.49 -12.54 -14.35
C PHE A 235 26.48 -13.10 -13.33
N ALA A 236 27.31 -12.23 -12.76
CA ALA A 236 28.30 -12.64 -11.77
C ALA A 236 28.51 -11.52 -10.73
N ILE A 237 28.82 -11.94 -9.51
CA ILE A 237 29.33 -11.02 -8.48
C ILE A 237 30.85 -11.10 -8.55
N LYS A 238 31.51 -9.99 -8.86
CA LYS A 238 32.96 -9.84 -8.88
C LYS A 238 33.38 -8.65 -8.04
N GLU A 239 34.25 -8.85 -7.07
CA GLU A 239 34.74 -7.80 -6.16
C GLU A 239 33.61 -6.96 -5.54
N GLY A 240 32.51 -7.62 -5.11
CA GLY A 240 31.34 -6.98 -4.53
C GLY A 240 30.55 -6.11 -5.51
N LYS A 241 30.62 -6.38 -6.79
CA LYS A 241 29.85 -5.70 -7.85
C LYS A 241 29.12 -6.69 -8.74
N ILE A 242 27.94 -6.32 -9.19
CA ILE A 242 27.18 -7.12 -10.14
C ILE A 242 27.64 -6.78 -11.56
N MET A 243 28.09 -7.80 -12.25
CA MET A 243 28.59 -7.74 -13.62
C MET A 243 27.69 -8.53 -14.57
N VAL A 244 27.57 -8.04 -15.80
CA VAL A 244 26.97 -8.76 -16.91
C VAL A 244 28.00 -8.81 -18.04
N ALA A 245 28.40 -10.01 -18.46
CA ALA A 245 29.43 -10.20 -19.47
C ALA A 245 30.69 -9.34 -19.20
N ASP A 246 31.18 -9.37 -17.95
CA ASP A 246 32.34 -8.62 -17.45
C ASP A 246 32.21 -7.07 -17.43
N THR A 247 31.03 -6.56 -17.69
CA THR A 247 30.74 -5.13 -17.58
C THR A 247 29.89 -4.83 -16.35
N LEU A 248 30.22 -3.75 -15.63
CA LEU A 248 29.43 -3.28 -14.48
C LEU A 248 28.01 -2.97 -14.92
N LEU A 249 27.03 -3.59 -14.29
CA LEU A 249 25.62 -3.35 -14.55
C LEU A 249 25.21 -1.95 -14.04
N LYS A 250 24.74 -1.11 -14.95
CA LYS A 250 24.32 0.27 -14.68
C LYS A 250 22.95 0.53 -15.24
N GLY A 251 22.11 1.25 -14.49
CA GLY A 251 20.78 1.65 -14.96
C GLY A 251 19.81 1.94 -13.83
N ALA A 252 18.57 2.18 -14.21
CA ALA A 252 17.50 2.55 -13.31
C ALA A 252 16.93 1.34 -12.55
N ARG A 253 16.26 1.63 -11.44
CA ARG A 253 15.39 0.70 -10.69
C ARG A 253 13.92 1.03 -10.99
N MET A 254 13.10 0.00 -11.00
CA MET A 254 11.64 0.14 -11.06
C MET A 254 10.96 -0.89 -10.15
N ASN A 255 9.85 -0.50 -9.55
CA ASN A 255 9.02 -1.38 -8.73
C ASN A 255 7.79 -1.85 -9.50
N THR A 256 7.17 -2.94 -9.05
CA THR A 256 5.84 -3.35 -9.49
C THR A 256 4.88 -2.18 -9.33
N PRO A 257 4.16 -1.77 -10.39
CA PRO A 257 3.20 -0.68 -10.31
C PRO A 257 1.96 -1.09 -9.51
N TRP A 258 1.38 -0.12 -8.83
CA TRP A 258 0.17 -0.33 -8.06
C TRP A 258 -1.08 -0.12 -8.91
N TRP A 259 -2.14 -0.80 -8.54
CA TRP A 259 -3.47 -0.65 -9.10
C TRP A 259 -4.41 -0.06 -8.05
N ASN A 260 -5.19 0.96 -8.42
CA ASN A 260 -6.24 1.51 -7.59
C ASN A 260 -7.61 1.16 -8.19
N GLY A 261 -8.45 0.45 -7.45
CA GLY A 261 -9.76 -0.03 -7.89
C GLY A 261 -10.77 1.06 -8.27
N ARG A 262 -10.46 2.34 -8.01
CA ARG A 262 -11.23 3.49 -8.51
C ARG A 262 -11.00 3.77 -9.98
N VAL A 263 -9.96 3.23 -10.57
CA VAL A 263 -9.64 3.46 -11.97
C VAL A 263 -10.66 2.73 -12.85
N ARG A 264 -11.26 3.49 -13.76
CA ARG A 264 -12.27 2.95 -14.71
C ARG A 264 -11.58 2.26 -15.88
N TYR A 265 -12.29 1.39 -16.59
CA TYR A 265 -11.80 0.72 -17.81
C TYR A 265 -11.22 1.70 -18.84
N SER A 266 -11.81 2.89 -18.99
CA SER A 266 -11.28 3.93 -19.88
C SER A 266 -9.89 4.45 -19.52
N ALA A 267 -9.43 4.21 -18.29
CA ALA A 267 -8.12 4.59 -17.82
C ALA A 267 -7.07 3.48 -17.99
N PHE A 268 -7.45 2.25 -18.32
CA PHE A 268 -6.54 1.12 -18.48
C PHE A 268 -5.35 1.41 -19.41
N PRO A 269 -5.53 2.08 -20.56
CA PRO A 269 -4.40 2.42 -21.42
C PRO A 269 -3.35 3.34 -20.76
N LYS A 270 -3.71 4.01 -19.68
CA LYS A 270 -2.82 4.91 -18.93
C LYS A 270 -2.17 4.24 -17.72
N ILE A 271 -2.58 3.00 -17.40
CA ILE A 271 -2.04 2.27 -16.25
C ILE A 271 -0.75 1.60 -16.67
N ALA A 272 0.26 1.68 -15.80
CA ALA A 272 1.52 1.02 -16.04
C ALA A 272 1.34 -0.51 -16.13
N ASP A 273 2.14 -1.12 -16.98
CA ASP A 273 2.17 -2.56 -17.16
C ASP A 273 2.64 -3.27 -15.88
N ALA A 274 1.96 -4.36 -15.51
CA ALA A 274 2.29 -5.18 -14.36
C ALA A 274 2.32 -6.66 -14.72
N VAL A 275 3.35 -7.35 -14.30
CA VAL A 275 3.60 -8.76 -14.66
C VAL A 275 2.52 -9.68 -14.12
N THR A 276 2.04 -9.42 -12.90
CA THR A 276 1.10 -10.28 -12.17
C THR A 276 -0.34 -9.79 -12.19
N ARG A 277 -0.63 -8.77 -13.00
CA ARG A 277 -2.01 -8.31 -13.22
C ARG A 277 -2.71 -9.21 -14.25
N PHE A 278 -3.92 -9.61 -13.92
CA PHE A 278 -4.73 -10.50 -14.74
C PHE A 278 -6.11 -9.90 -15.02
N VAL A 279 -6.48 -9.88 -16.28
CA VAL A 279 -7.84 -9.52 -16.73
C VAL A 279 -8.36 -10.62 -17.61
N PRO A 280 -9.42 -11.33 -17.23
CA PRO A 280 -9.96 -12.45 -18.00
C PRO A 280 -10.31 -12.06 -19.43
N GLY A 281 -9.76 -12.79 -20.40
CA GLY A 281 -10.05 -12.60 -21.82
C GLY A 281 -9.54 -11.30 -22.45
N MET A 282 -8.76 -10.50 -21.71
CA MET A 282 -8.20 -9.24 -22.22
C MET A 282 -6.69 -9.23 -22.07
N GLU A 283 -6.00 -9.07 -23.18
CA GLU A 283 -4.54 -8.94 -23.23
C GLU A 283 -4.15 -7.57 -23.76
N GLY A 284 -3.09 -6.96 -23.18
CA GLY A 284 -2.55 -5.67 -23.61
C GLY A 284 -2.32 -4.71 -22.45
N GLN A 285 -2.00 -3.47 -22.79
CA GLN A 285 -1.70 -2.42 -21.83
C GLN A 285 -2.87 -2.16 -20.89
N GLY A 286 -2.57 -2.08 -19.59
CA GLY A 286 -3.60 -1.87 -18.56
C GLY A 286 -4.47 -3.09 -18.23
N THR A 287 -4.35 -4.16 -19.01
CA THR A 287 -5.05 -5.44 -18.81
C THR A 287 -4.05 -6.54 -18.46
N THR A 288 -4.23 -7.77 -18.94
CA THR A 288 -3.19 -8.81 -18.82
C THR A 288 -2.04 -8.44 -19.75
N THR A 289 -0.97 -7.92 -19.21
CA THR A 289 0.13 -7.38 -19.98
C THR A 289 0.97 -8.50 -20.61
N ARG A 290 1.37 -8.32 -21.86
CA ARG A 290 2.38 -9.21 -22.48
C ARG A 290 3.74 -8.95 -21.84
N VAL A 291 4.43 -10.00 -21.42
CA VAL A 291 5.75 -9.86 -20.79
C VAL A 291 6.76 -9.21 -21.74
N ASP A 292 6.66 -9.47 -23.03
CA ASP A 292 7.48 -8.78 -24.04
C ASP A 292 7.34 -7.26 -23.99
N SER A 293 6.12 -6.76 -23.80
CA SER A 293 5.85 -5.32 -23.67
C SER A 293 6.46 -4.74 -22.39
N VAL A 294 6.39 -5.50 -21.27
CA VAL A 294 7.03 -5.10 -20.01
C VAL A 294 8.54 -5.02 -20.20
N VAL A 295 9.16 -6.06 -20.78
CA VAL A 295 10.60 -6.10 -20.99
C VAL A 295 11.05 -4.98 -21.93
N ALA A 296 10.31 -4.72 -23.00
CA ALA A 296 10.59 -3.60 -23.90
C ALA A 296 10.53 -2.26 -23.17
N HIS A 297 9.48 -2.02 -22.38
CA HIS A 297 9.34 -0.81 -21.58
C HIS A 297 10.48 -0.62 -20.59
N LEU A 298 10.87 -1.69 -19.87
CA LEU A 298 11.98 -1.65 -18.91
C LEU A 298 13.30 -1.33 -19.62
N ARG A 299 13.57 -1.98 -20.76
CA ARG A 299 14.75 -1.71 -21.59
C ARG A 299 14.79 -0.26 -22.07
N ASP A 300 13.69 0.25 -22.62
CA ASP A 300 13.61 1.61 -23.16
C ASP A 300 13.81 2.69 -22.07
N LYS A 301 13.52 2.34 -20.83
CA LYS A 301 13.80 3.16 -19.65
C LYS A 301 15.15 2.86 -18.99
N HIS A 302 15.99 2.01 -19.59
CA HIS A 302 17.27 1.59 -19.01
C HIS A 302 17.16 1.00 -17.60
N VAL A 303 16.07 0.28 -17.33
CA VAL A 303 15.89 -0.41 -16.05
C VAL A 303 16.71 -1.68 -16.04
N VAL A 304 17.55 -1.81 -15.04
CA VAL A 304 18.39 -3.01 -14.82
C VAL A 304 18.03 -3.76 -13.55
N LEU A 305 17.23 -3.13 -12.69
CA LEU A 305 16.79 -3.71 -11.41
C LEU A 305 15.28 -3.53 -11.27
N PHE A 306 14.55 -4.62 -11.32
CA PHE A 306 13.10 -4.63 -11.20
C PHE A 306 12.68 -5.33 -9.91
N ASN A 307 12.05 -4.60 -9.00
CA ASN A 307 11.47 -5.16 -7.78
C ASN A 307 10.10 -5.77 -8.10
N GLN A 308 10.03 -7.08 -8.02
CA GLN A 308 8.81 -7.83 -8.25
C GLN A 308 8.19 -8.26 -6.92
N ASN A 309 7.03 -7.74 -6.63
CA ASN A 309 6.10 -8.24 -5.63
C ASN A 309 4.75 -8.56 -6.28
N TYR A 310 3.84 -9.15 -5.53
CA TYR A 310 2.54 -9.49 -6.08
C TYR A 310 1.57 -8.29 -6.17
N GLY A 311 2.02 -7.10 -5.78
CA GLY A 311 1.22 -5.88 -5.84
C GLY A 311 0.11 -5.86 -4.79
N LEU A 312 -0.56 -4.70 -4.71
CA LEU A 312 -1.77 -4.54 -3.92
C LEU A 312 -2.98 -4.78 -4.80
N TRP A 313 -3.89 -5.59 -4.33
CA TRP A 313 -5.16 -5.77 -4.99
C TRP A 313 -6.19 -4.80 -4.43
N TYR A 314 -6.53 -3.80 -5.25
CA TYR A 314 -7.60 -2.86 -4.98
C TYR A 314 -8.78 -3.22 -5.85
N ASP A 315 -9.88 -3.54 -5.27
CA ASP A 315 -11.14 -3.66 -5.99
C ASP A 315 -12.00 -2.40 -5.85
N ARG A 316 -13.14 -2.41 -6.50
CA ARG A 316 -14.04 -1.25 -6.52
C ARG A 316 -14.74 -0.98 -5.20
N ARG A 317 -14.65 -1.89 -4.25
CA ARG A 317 -15.29 -1.80 -2.95
C ARG A 317 -14.43 -1.07 -1.94
N ARG A 318 -13.18 -0.81 -2.27
CA ARG A 318 -12.23 -0.14 -1.40
C ARG A 318 -11.19 0.65 -2.19
N ASP A 319 -10.53 1.56 -1.53
CA ASP A 319 -9.28 2.15 -1.98
C ASP A 319 -8.15 1.88 -0.98
N ASP A 320 -7.01 2.51 -1.23
CA ASP A 320 -5.75 2.30 -0.51
C ASP A 320 -5.90 2.36 1.02
N HIS A 321 -6.73 3.25 1.54
CA HIS A 321 -6.82 3.52 2.96
C HIS A 321 -8.21 3.29 3.55
N GLU A 322 -9.13 2.71 2.80
CA GLU A 322 -10.42 2.33 3.38
C GLU A 322 -10.25 1.20 4.40
N ARG A 323 -10.86 1.37 5.56
CA ARG A 323 -10.74 0.44 6.69
C ARG A 323 -11.61 -0.77 6.54
N VAL A 324 -12.79 -0.57 5.96
CA VAL A 324 -13.79 -1.61 5.79
C VAL A 324 -14.18 -1.69 4.34
N ARG A 325 -14.12 -2.90 3.82
CA ARG A 325 -14.58 -3.21 2.50
C ARG A 325 -16.10 -3.19 2.44
N ARG A 326 -16.66 -2.49 1.47
CA ARG A 326 -18.10 -2.50 1.27
C ARG A 326 -18.58 -3.87 0.82
N ARG A 327 -19.62 -4.37 1.45
CA ARG A 327 -20.19 -5.67 1.18
C ARG A 327 -20.81 -5.79 -0.21
N ASP A 328 -21.42 -4.73 -0.67
CA ASP A 328 -22.18 -4.63 -1.92
C ASP A 328 -21.32 -4.38 -3.16
N GLY A 329 -20.01 -4.28 -2.98
CA GLY A 329 -19.11 -4.14 -4.12
C GLY A 329 -18.76 -5.48 -4.74
N ASP A 330 -18.80 -5.57 -6.05
CA ASP A 330 -18.35 -6.74 -6.79
C ASP A 330 -16.83 -6.81 -6.86
N VAL A 331 -16.29 -8.02 -6.92
CA VAL A 331 -14.89 -8.25 -7.26
C VAL A 331 -14.75 -8.25 -8.78
N TRP A 332 -13.97 -7.32 -9.29
CA TRP A 332 -13.80 -7.11 -10.72
C TRP A 332 -12.34 -7.18 -11.12
N ALA A 333 -12.11 -7.61 -12.34
CA ALA A 333 -10.82 -7.41 -12.97
C ALA A 333 -10.50 -5.90 -13.10
N PRO A 334 -9.21 -5.52 -13.09
CA PRO A 334 -8.06 -6.41 -13.05
C PRO A 334 -7.84 -7.00 -11.65
N PHE A 335 -7.31 -8.21 -11.64
CA PHE A 335 -6.85 -8.87 -10.43
C PHE A 335 -5.33 -8.78 -10.36
N TYR A 336 -4.77 -8.60 -9.16
CA TYR A 336 -3.37 -8.88 -8.93
C TYR A 336 -3.25 -10.29 -8.36
N GLU A 337 -2.65 -11.16 -9.15
CA GLU A 337 -2.47 -12.53 -8.73
C GLU A 337 -1.50 -12.63 -7.57
N GLN A 338 -1.87 -13.48 -6.63
CA GLN A 338 -1.07 -13.78 -5.45
C GLN A 338 -0.13 -14.95 -5.74
N PRO A 339 0.98 -15.10 -5.00
CA PRO A 339 1.88 -16.24 -5.17
C PRO A 339 1.27 -17.57 -4.76
N PHE A 340 0.13 -17.56 -4.05
CA PHE A 340 -0.57 -18.76 -3.58
C PHE A 340 -1.67 -19.20 -4.55
N ALA A 341 -1.82 -20.50 -4.72
CA ALA A 341 -2.89 -21.06 -5.54
C ALA A 341 -4.25 -20.98 -4.85
N ARG A 342 -5.32 -20.83 -5.63
CA ARG A 342 -6.67 -21.04 -5.13
C ARG A 342 -6.91 -22.54 -4.95
N SER A 343 -7.60 -22.91 -3.84
CA SER A 343 -7.84 -24.31 -3.48
C SER A 343 -9.01 -24.95 -4.22
N GLY A 344 -9.90 -24.16 -4.80
CA GLY A 344 -11.20 -24.61 -5.30
C GLY A 344 -12.21 -24.92 -4.19
N GLN A 345 -11.89 -24.61 -2.91
CA GLN A 345 -12.72 -24.91 -1.74
C GLN A 345 -13.17 -23.63 -1.03
N GLY A 346 -14.40 -23.66 -0.53
CA GLY A 346 -14.97 -22.56 0.26
C GLY A 346 -15.03 -21.24 -0.50
N THR A 347 -15.35 -20.17 0.23
CA THR A 347 -15.43 -18.81 -0.33
C THR A 347 -14.60 -17.88 0.52
N ALA A 348 -13.65 -17.21 -0.09
CA ALA A 348 -12.85 -16.16 0.53
C ALA A 348 -13.64 -14.84 0.59
N TRP A 349 -13.08 -13.82 1.24
CA TRP A 349 -13.72 -12.51 1.35
C TRP A 349 -14.05 -11.87 0.00
N ASP A 350 -13.23 -12.15 -1.01
CA ASP A 350 -13.40 -11.64 -2.37
C ASP A 350 -14.45 -12.40 -3.21
N GLY A 351 -15.08 -13.42 -2.65
CA GLY A 351 -16.07 -14.24 -3.33
C GLY A 351 -15.50 -15.36 -4.21
N LEU A 352 -14.17 -15.46 -4.31
CA LEU A 352 -13.47 -16.54 -5.00
C LEU A 352 -13.18 -17.69 -4.03
N SER A 353 -12.68 -18.83 -4.55
CA SER A 353 -12.26 -19.93 -3.67
C SER A 353 -11.10 -19.51 -2.76
N LYS A 354 -11.01 -20.14 -1.58
CA LYS A 354 -9.96 -19.86 -0.60
C LYS A 354 -8.59 -20.26 -1.15
N TYR A 355 -7.55 -19.59 -0.66
CA TYR A 355 -6.17 -19.94 -0.99
C TYR A 355 -5.72 -21.22 -0.28
N ASP A 356 -4.82 -21.95 -0.92
CA ASP A 356 -4.00 -22.99 -0.31
C ASP A 356 -2.56 -22.46 -0.19
N LEU A 357 -2.18 -22.03 1.02
CA LEU A 357 -0.86 -21.44 1.28
C LEU A 357 0.29 -22.46 1.11
N THR A 358 -0.03 -23.75 0.98
CA THR A 358 0.96 -24.79 0.71
C THR A 358 1.23 -24.97 -0.78
N LYS A 359 0.54 -24.27 -1.67
CA LYS A 359 0.69 -24.40 -3.12
C LYS A 359 0.97 -23.05 -3.77
N LEU A 360 1.98 -23.02 -4.62
CA LEU A 360 2.25 -21.83 -5.44
C LEU A 360 1.26 -21.76 -6.60
N ASN A 361 0.94 -20.52 -6.98
CA ASN A 361 0.15 -20.20 -8.16
C ASN A 361 0.99 -20.39 -9.44
N PRO A 362 0.70 -21.40 -10.26
CA PRO A 362 1.54 -21.69 -11.44
C PRO A 362 1.56 -20.54 -12.45
N TRP A 363 0.45 -19.81 -12.57
CA TRP A 363 0.36 -18.65 -13.46
C TRP A 363 1.29 -17.53 -12.99
N TYR A 364 1.26 -17.20 -11.70
CA TYR A 364 2.13 -16.20 -11.07
C TYR A 364 3.61 -16.53 -11.30
N ILE A 365 4.01 -17.74 -10.98
CA ILE A 365 5.39 -18.21 -11.13
C ILE A 365 5.83 -18.19 -12.60
N SER A 366 4.99 -18.67 -13.53
CA SER A 366 5.32 -18.69 -14.95
C SER A 366 5.54 -17.29 -15.54
N ARG A 367 4.76 -16.30 -15.05
CA ARG A 367 4.89 -14.91 -15.49
C ARG A 367 6.21 -14.29 -15.08
N ILE A 368 6.64 -14.54 -13.83
CA ILE A 368 7.91 -14.02 -13.33
C ILE A 368 9.10 -14.74 -14.00
N LYS A 369 9.00 -16.04 -14.21
CA LYS A 369 10.02 -16.78 -14.97
C LYS A 369 10.16 -16.24 -16.40
N GLU A 370 9.06 -16.00 -17.08
CA GLU A 370 9.09 -15.40 -18.42
C GLU A 370 9.74 -14.00 -18.41
N LEU A 371 9.44 -13.19 -17.38
CA LEU A 371 10.11 -11.90 -17.20
C LEU A 371 11.62 -12.06 -16.98
N ALA A 372 12.02 -12.99 -16.12
CA ALA A 372 13.43 -13.27 -15.85
C ALA A 372 14.16 -13.74 -17.11
N GLU A 373 13.64 -14.75 -17.81
CA GLU A 373 14.23 -15.28 -19.05
C GLU A 373 14.38 -14.23 -20.15
N LYS A 374 13.31 -13.46 -20.40
CA LYS A 374 13.31 -12.41 -21.44
C LYS A 374 14.13 -11.21 -21.03
N GLY A 375 14.07 -10.85 -19.76
CA GLY A 375 14.80 -9.73 -19.19
C GLY A 375 16.31 -9.96 -19.11
N ALA A 376 16.73 -11.19 -18.85
CA ALA A 376 18.15 -11.56 -18.78
C ALA A 376 18.95 -11.13 -20.00
N LYS A 377 18.38 -11.28 -21.20
CA LYS A 377 19.00 -10.88 -22.47
C LYS A 377 19.27 -9.37 -22.54
N ASN A 378 18.58 -8.58 -21.75
CA ASN A 378 18.71 -7.13 -21.67
C ASN A 378 19.45 -6.65 -20.39
N GLY A 379 20.08 -7.56 -19.67
CA GLY A 379 20.77 -7.23 -18.43
C GLY A 379 19.83 -6.91 -17.26
N LEU A 380 18.57 -7.36 -17.31
CA LEU A 380 17.60 -7.12 -16.24
C LEU A 380 17.79 -8.11 -15.10
N LEU A 381 17.95 -7.61 -13.90
CA LEU A 381 17.83 -8.33 -12.64
C LEU A 381 16.41 -8.20 -12.10
N VAL A 382 15.86 -9.29 -11.58
CA VAL A 382 14.56 -9.33 -10.94
C VAL A 382 14.77 -9.62 -9.45
N ILE A 383 14.43 -8.66 -8.59
CA ILE A 383 14.35 -8.89 -7.14
C ILE A 383 12.98 -9.51 -6.86
N ASN A 384 12.97 -10.80 -6.57
CA ASN A 384 11.78 -11.54 -6.20
C ASN A 384 11.51 -11.36 -4.70
N GLN A 385 10.54 -10.50 -4.39
CA GLN A 385 10.14 -10.20 -3.02
C GLN A 385 9.09 -11.21 -2.57
N HIS A 386 9.43 -12.05 -1.59
CA HIS A 386 8.57 -13.13 -1.13
C HIS A 386 7.28 -12.63 -0.49
N TYR A 387 7.36 -11.51 0.26
CA TYR A 387 6.25 -10.93 0.97
C TYR A 387 5.99 -9.50 0.54
N PHE A 388 4.74 -9.09 0.74
CA PHE A 388 4.34 -7.70 0.56
C PHE A 388 3.74 -7.19 1.87
N GLN A 389 4.58 -6.56 2.69
CA GLN A 389 4.21 -6.24 4.07
C GLN A 389 3.05 -5.24 4.19
N HIS A 390 2.77 -4.45 3.14
CA HIS A 390 1.61 -3.54 3.16
C HIS A 390 0.29 -4.27 3.39
N ASN A 391 0.16 -5.52 2.93
CA ASN A 391 -1.00 -6.35 3.23
C ASN A 391 -1.16 -6.65 4.72
N ILE A 392 -0.09 -6.56 5.48
CA ILE A 392 -0.02 -6.89 6.91
C ILE A 392 -0.07 -5.62 7.75
N LEU A 393 0.72 -4.61 7.39
CA LEU A 393 0.88 -3.38 8.17
C LEU A 393 -0.28 -2.41 7.98
N GLU A 394 -0.92 -2.44 6.82
CA GLU A 394 -2.04 -1.59 6.48
C GLU A 394 -3.35 -2.36 6.62
N ALA A 395 -3.67 -2.71 7.88
CA ALA A 395 -4.89 -3.42 8.22
C ALA A 395 -6.14 -2.77 7.59
N GLY A 396 -7.22 -3.52 7.51
CA GLY A 396 -8.43 -3.04 6.87
C GLY A 396 -8.39 -3.18 5.35
N ALA A 397 -7.91 -2.15 4.66
CA ALA A 397 -7.94 -2.12 3.20
C ALA A 397 -7.12 -3.26 2.56
N HIS A 398 -5.91 -3.45 3.01
CA HIS A 398 -4.99 -4.42 2.40
C HIS A 398 -5.05 -5.81 3.02
N TRP A 399 -5.36 -5.90 4.31
CA TRP A 399 -5.47 -7.17 5.00
C TRP A 399 -6.71 -7.97 4.60
N VAL A 400 -7.79 -7.29 4.23
CA VAL A 400 -9.08 -7.94 3.95
C VAL A 400 -8.97 -9.08 2.94
N ASP A 401 -8.19 -8.88 1.89
CA ASP A 401 -7.98 -9.86 0.82
C ASP A 401 -6.69 -10.68 0.99
N CYS A 402 -5.91 -10.41 2.02
CA CYS A 402 -4.63 -11.08 2.22
C CYS A 402 -4.83 -12.60 2.29
N PRO A 403 -4.06 -13.39 1.53
CA PRO A 403 -4.15 -14.85 1.58
C PRO A 403 -3.94 -15.45 2.98
N TRP A 404 -3.15 -14.78 3.81
CA TRP A 404 -2.86 -15.23 5.17
C TRP A 404 -4.01 -15.04 6.15
N ARG A 405 -5.00 -14.22 5.82
CA ARG A 405 -6.18 -14.05 6.66
C ARG A 405 -6.99 -15.36 6.73
N PRO A 406 -7.45 -15.83 7.92
CA PRO A 406 -8.08 -17.14 8.09
C PRO A 406 -9.29 -17.37 7.19
N VAL A 407 -10.11 -16.32 6.97
CA VAL A 407 -11.29 -16.45 6.09
C VAL A 407 -10.90 -16.66 4.62
N ASN A 408 -9.67 -16.34 4.23
CA ASN A 408 -9.20 -16.39 2.84
C ASN A 408 -8.39 -17.64 2.52
N ASN A 409 -8.05 -18.48 3.49
CA ASN A 409 -7.27 -19.69 3.26
C ASN A 409 -7.90 -20.94 3.89
N ILE A 410 -7.41 -22.11 3.50
CA ILE A 410 -7.83 -23.42 4.02
C ILE A 410 -6.85 -23.97 5.06
N ASN A 411 -5.80 -23.24 5.43
CA ASN A 411 -4.66 -23.74 6.18
C ASN A 411 -4.71 -23.44 7.69
N GLY A 412 -5.75 -22.74 8.16
CA GLY A 412 -5.96 -22.48 9.58
C GLY A 412 -4.91 -21.56 10.21
N THR A 413 -4.59 -20.47 9.53
CA THR A 413 -3.72 -19.42 10.07
C THR A 413 -4.30 -18.77 11.32
N VAL A 414 -3.44 -18.27 12.22
CA VAL A 414 -3.80 -17.96 13.62
C VAL A 414 -4.08 -16.48 13.87
N PHE A 415 -4.63 -15.79 12.90
CA PHE A 415 -4.99 -14.37 13.07
C PHE A 415 -6.38 -14.22 13.68
N PRO A 416 -6.64 -13.16 14.46
CA PRO A 416 -7.96 -12.89 14.99
C PRO A 416 -8.97 -12.54 13.91
N GLU A 417 -10.23 -12.94 14.14
CA GLU A 417 -11.37 -12.56 13.32
C GLU A 417 -12.53 -12.07 14.22
N PRO A 418 -13.19 -10.96 13.88
CA PRO A 418 -12.86 -10.02 12.83
C PRO A 418 -11.51 -9.35 13.06
N VAL A 419 -10.93 -8.78 12.00
CA VAL A 419 -9.65 -8.10 12.07
C VAL A 419 -9.73 -6.93 13.05
N PRO A 420 -8.90 -6.89 14.11
CA PRO A 420 -8.87 -5.76 15.01
C PRO A 420 -8.18 -4.58 14.32
N PHE A 421 -8.94 -3.61 13.92
CA PHE A 421 -8.41 -2.34 13.46
C PHE A 421 -8.10 -1.48 14.68
N ALA A 422 -6.87 -1.11 14.89
CA ALA A 422 -6.50 -0.39 16.09
C ALA A 422 -5.37 0.60 15.84
N GLY A 423 -5.71 1.76 15.36
CA GLY A 423 -4.85 2.93 15.30
C GLY A 423 -3.43 2.72 14.84
N ASP A 424 -2.50 3.27 15.57
CA ASP A 424 -1.06 3.01 15.38
C ASP A 424 -0.67 1.53 15.55
N LYS A 425 -1.60 0.69 15.91
CA LYS A 425 -1.44 -0.74 16.10
C LYS A 425 -1.71 -1.52 14.81
N ARG A 426 -1.36 -1.00 13.67
CA ARG A 426 -1.15 -1.77 12.44
C ARG A 426 -0.16 -2.91 12.63
N VAL A 427 0.72 -2.75 13.61
CA VAL A 427 1.57 -3.80 14.19
C VAL A 427 0.82 -5.08 14.56
N TRP A 428 -0.50 -5.00 14.83
CA TRP A 428 -1.25 -6.13 15.36
C TRP A 428 -1.21 -7.36 14.45
N MET A 429 -1.49 -7.19 13.16
CA MET A 429 -1.39 -8.31 12.22
C MET A 429 0.05 -8.76 12.05
N ALA A 430 1.00 -7.85 12.09
CA ALA A 430 2.41 -8.14 12.01
C ALA A 430 2.91 -8.99 13.19
N GLU A 431 2.40 -8.77 14.39
CA GLU A 431 2.73 -9.58 15.56
C GLU A 431 2.37 -11.06 15.35
N TYR A 432 1.21 -11.32 14.78
CA TYR A 432 0.80 -12.70 14.41
C TYR A 432 1.58 -13.22 13.20
N PHE A 433 1.78 -12.39 12.19
CA PHE A 433 2.43 -12.78 10.95
C PHE A 433 3.88 -13.20 11.18
N TYR A 434 4.62 -12.42 11.96
CA TYR A 434 6.02 -12.68 12.25
C TYR A 434 6.24 -13.63 13.44
N ASN A 435 5.17 -14.15 14.03
CA ASN A 435 5.25 -15.08 15.16
C ASN A 435 5.62 -16.49 14.69
N ILE A 436 6.92 -16.74 14.56
CA ILE A 436 7.48 -18.04 14.20
C ILE A 436 7.57 -19.03 15.37
N ASP A 437 7.20 -18.62 16.59
CA ASP A 437 7.06 -19.55 17.71
C ASP A 437 5.75 -20.36 17.57
N ASN A 438 4.77 -19.82 16.85
CA ASN A 438 3.60 -20.58 16.47
C ASN A 438 3.96 -21.63 15.41
N PRO A 439 3.74 -22.95 15.69
CA PRO A 439 4.19 -24.01 14.80
C PRO A 439 3.49 -24.01 13.44
N VAL A 440 2.22 -23.62 13.38
CA VAL A 440 1.45 -23.54 12.12
C VAL A 440 2.04 -22.44 11.23
N MET A 441 2.23 -21.24 11.79
CA MET A 441 2.79 -20.12 11.06
C MET A 441 4.22 -20.41 10.60
N ARG A 442 5.05 -20.95 11.50
CA ARG A 442 6.44 -21.34 11.19
C ARG A 442 6.51 -22.33 10.03
N GLN A 443 5.66 -23.35 10.04
CA GLN A 443 5.62 -24.36 8.99
C GLN A 443 5.17 -23.79 7.65
N LEU A 444 4.12 -22.98 7.64
CA LEU A 444 3.60 -22.36 6.42
C LEU A 444 4.63 -21.41 5.81
N HIS A 445 5.27 -20.57 6.62
CA HIS A 445 6.36 -19.69 6.15
C HIS A 445 7.52 -20.49 5.57
N LYS A 446 7.98 -21.52 6.29
CA LYS A 446 9.10 -22.34 5.84
C LYS A 446 8.80 -23.02 4.50
N GLN A 447 7.61 -23.62 4.36
CA GLN A 447 7.20 -24.26 3.12
C GLN A 447 7.10 -23.26 1.96
N TYR A 448 6.54 -22.08 2.22
CA TYR A 448 6.42 -21.05 1.21
C TYR A 448 7.80 -20.56 0.74
N ILE A 449 8.69 -20.22 1.66
CA ILE A 449 10.06 -19.77 1.35
C ILE A 449 10.78 -20.83 0.50
N MET A 450 10.80 -22.09 0.94
CA MET A 450 11.48 -23.16 0.21
C MET A 450 10.93 -23.35 -1.20
N LYS A 451 9.60 -23.28 -1.38
CA LYS A 451 8.98 -23.39 -2.69
C LYS A 451 9.28 -22.21 -3.62
N MET A 452 9.38 -21.00 -3.06
CA MET A 452 9.80 -19.84 -3.83
C MET A 452 11.26 -19.99 -4.29
N LEU A 453 12.13 -20.49 -3.43
CA LEU A 453 13.53 -20.79 -3.81
C LEU A 453 13.59 -21.88 -4.89
N ASP A 454 12.87 -22.99 -4.74
CA ASP A 454 12.77 -24.04 -5.76
C ASP A 454 12.28 -23.50 -7.10
N ALA A 455 11.29 -22.60 -7.07
CA ALA A 455 10.71 -22.05 -8.28
C ALA A 455 11.70 -21.23 -9.12
N PHE A 456 12.65 -20.55 -8.49
CA PHE A 456 13.57 -19.62 -9.16
C PHE A 456 15.04 -20.01 -9.07
N ALA A 457 15.36 -21.20 -8.58
CA ALA A 457 16.74 -21.68 -8.39
C ALA A 457 17.59 -21.69 -9.67
N ASP A 458 16.97 -21.87 -10.80
CA ASP A 458 17.64 -21.99 -12.11
C ASP A 458 17.62 -20.68 -12.92
N GLU A 459 17.13 -19.58 -12.31
CA GLU A 459 17.07 -18.27 -12.97
C GLU A 459 18.23 -17.39 -12.49
N PRO A 460 19.30 -17.22 -13.30
CA PRO A 460 20.55 -16.61 -12.84
C PRO A 460 20.46 -15.11 -12.58
N ASN A 461 19.40 -14.46 -12.99
CA ASN A 461 19.14 -13.03 -12.82
C ASN A 461 18.02 -12.75 -11.81
N VAL A 462 17.63 -13.76 -11.03
CA VAL A 462 16.63 -13.57 -9.97
C VAL A 462 17.33 -13.51 -8.61
N ILE A 463 17.11 -12.42 -7.90
CA ILE A 463 17.61 -12.16 -6.54
C ILE A 463 16.46 -12.40 -5.58
N GLN A 464 16.67 -13.19 -4.54
CA GLN A 464 15.67 -13.44 -3.52
C GLN A 464 15.72 -12.34 -2.45
N SER A 465 14.58 -11.80 -2.09
CA SER A 465 14.44 -10.81 -1.03
C SER A 465 13.22 -11.11 -0.16
N ILE A 466 13.28 -10.68 1.09
CA ILE A 466 12.23 -10.97 2.06
C ILE A 466 10.92 -10.26 1.74
N GLY A 467 10.96 -9.00 1.33
CA GLY A 467 9.74 -8.26 1.00
C GLY A 467 9.95 -6.81 0.56
N GLU A 468 8.89 -6.23 0.02
CA GLU A 468 8.83 -4.82 -0.37
C GLU A 468 8.77 -3.93 0.87
N GLU A 469 9.59 -2.86 0.89
CA GLU A 469 9.66 -1.89 1.99
C GLU A 469 9.70 -2.55 3.39
N TYR A 470 10.47 -3.64 3.51
CA TYR A 470 10.43 -4.51 4.66
C TYR A 470 11.03 -3.85 5.91
N THR A 471 10.21 -3.73 6.94
CA THR A 471 10.57 -3.16 8.25
C THR A 471 10.39 -4.15 9.40
N GLY A 472 10.31 -5.42 9.08
CA GLY A 472 10.03 -6.51 10.02
C GLY A 472 11.12 -6.77 11.06
N PRO A 473 10.85 -7.64 12.04
CA PRO A 473 11.72 -7.89 13.17
C PRO A 473 12.93 -8.78 12.84
N TYR A 474 14.00 -8.63 13.64
CA TYR A 474 15.22 -9.43 13.54
C TYR A 474 14.94 -10.94 13.53
N HIS A 475 14.10 -11.44 14.45
CA HIS A 475 13.87 -12.88 14.56
C HIS A 475 13.23 -13.49 13.30
N PHE A 476 12.34 -12.77 12.61
CA PHE A 476 11.75 -13.24 11.36
C PHE A 476 12.76 -13.15 10.19
N THR A 477 13.55 -12.08 10.14
CA THR A 477 14.64 -11.94 9.16
C THR A 477 15.67 -13.07 9.31
N LYS A 478 16.07 -13.35 10.54
CA LYS A 478 16.95 -14.48 10.87
C LYS A 478 16.35 -15.82 10.45
N PHE A 479 15.09 -16.06 10.77
CA PHE A 479 14.37 -17.28 10.37
C PHE A 479 14.31 -17.45 8.83
N TRP A 480 14.05 -16.35 8.10
CA TRP A 480 14.05 -16.37 6.65
C TRP A 480 15.43 -16.77 6.09
N LEU A 481 16.50 -16.14 6.55
CA LEU A 481 17.87 -16.47 6.13
C LEU A 481 18.27 -17.89 6.51
N GLN A 482 17.94 -18.36 7.71
CA GLN A 482 18.19 -19.73 8.14
C GLN A 482 17.44 -20.74 7.24
N THR A 483 16.23 -20.40 6.80
CA THR A 483 15.48 -21.25 5.87
C THR A 483 16.12 -21.28 4.48
N VAL A 484 16.69 -20.17 4.01
CA VAL A 484 17.49 -20.14 2.78
C VAL A 484 18.73 -21.02 2.93
N ALA A 485 19.50 -20.86 4.00
CA ALA A 485 20.69 -21.68 4.27
C ALA A 485 20.38 -23.19 4.33
N GLU A 486 19.27 -23.56 4.97
CA GLU A 486 18.81 -24.95 5.00
C GLU A 486 18.46 -25.47 3.60
N TRP A 487 17.80 -24.63 2.80
CA TRP A 487 17.47 -24.99 1.42
C TRP A 487 18.72 -25.17 0.56
N GLU A 488 19.71 -24.27 0.67
CA GLU A 488 20.98 -24.40 -0.04
C GLU A 488 21.73 -25.66 0.36
N ALA A 489 21.82 -25.94 1.67
CA ALA A 489 22.46 -27.15 2.20
C ALA A 489 21.77 -28.42 1.70
N LYS A 490 20.44 -28.42 1.57
CA LYS A 490 19.66 -29.56 1.12
C LYS A 490 19.77 -29.81 -0.40
N THR A 491 19.82 -28.74 -1.19
CA THR A 491 19.75 -28.81 -2.66
C THR A 491 21.12 -28.77 -3.33
N GLY A 492 22.14 -28.28 -2.65
CA GLY A 492 23.46 -27.96 -3.21
C GLY A 492 23.43 -26.81 -4.22
N LYS A 493 22.30 -26.10 -4.33
CA LYS A 493 22.16 -24.92 -5.19
C LYS A 493 22.40 -23.65 -4.38
N HIS A 494 22.78 -22.59 -5.07
CA HIS A 494 22.93 -21.26 -4.50
C HIS A 494 22.03 -20.27 -5.24
N VAL A 495 21.43 -19.33 -4.51
CA VAL A 495 20.62 -18.22 -5.03
C VAL A 495 21.15 -16.92 -4.48
N TRP A 496 21.10 -15.86 -5.26
CA TRP A 496 21.49 -14.54 -4.72
C TRP A 496 20.43 -14.02 -3.75
N VAL A 497 20.91 -13.62 -2.58
CA VAL A 497 20.07 -13.14 -1.46
C VAL A 497 20.36 -11.68 -1.19
N ALA A 498 19.31 -10.84 -1.32
CA ALA A 498 19.37 -9.43 -0.93
C ALA A 498 18.77 -9.21 0.47
N LEU A 499 19.57 -8.61 1.34
CA LEU A 499 19.13 -8.18 2.67
C LEU A 499 18.65 -6.72 2.60
N SER A 500 17.33 -6.50 2.53
CA SER A 500 16.70 -5.19 2.58
C SER A 500 15.84 -5.12 3.85
N CYS A 501 16.26 -4.35 4.85
CA CYS A 501 15.56 -4.14 6.11
C CYS A 501 16.04 -2.85 6.80
N ASN A 502 15.50 -2.53 7.98
CA ASN A 502 15.96 -1.40 8.76
C ASN A 502 17.43 -1.59 9.18
N LYS A 503 18.15 -0.49 9.43
CA LYS A 503 19.59 -0.50 9.67
C LYS A 503 19.99 -1.35 10.87
N ASP A 504 19.29 -1.25 11.98
CA ASP A 504 19.56 -2.02 13.19
C ASP A 504 19.47 -3.53 12.97
N VAL A 505 18.43 -3.97 12.25
CA VAL A 505 18.27 -5.38 11.86
C VAL A 505 19.33 -5.79 10.85
N GLN A 506 19.61 -4.93 9.87
CA GLN A 506 20.63 -5.19 8.84
C GLN A 506 22.02 -5.36 9.46
N ASP A 507 22.40 -4.43 10.35
CA ASP A 507 23.69 -4.50 11.06
C ASP A 507 23.79 -5.75 11.94
N ALA A 508 22.74 -6.09 12.69
CA ALA A 508 22.71 -7.29 13.53
C ALA A 508 22.86 -8.59 12.73
N ILE A 509 22.23 -8.69 11.56
CA ILE A 509 22.39 -9.83 10.65
C ILE A 509 23.82 -9.90 10.11
N LEU A 510 24.37 -8.77 9.67
CA LEU A 510 25.72 -8.73 9.08
C LEU A 510 26.83 -8.97 10.11
N GLN A 511 26.60 -8.67 11.38
CA GLN A 511 27.52 -8.98 12.48
C GLN A 511 27.55 -10.48 12.81
N ASP A 512 26.48 -11.23 12.56
CA ASP A 512 26.44 -12.68 12.75
C ASP A 512 27.15 -13.37 11.56
N PRO A 513 28.30 -14.04 11.74
CA PRO A 513 29.06 -14.64 10.64
C PRO A 513 28.28 -15.72 9.87
N GLU A 514 27.39 -16.46 10.53
CA GLU A 514 26.65 -17.54 9.89
C GLU A 514 25.50 -16.96 9.04
N LEU A 515 24.83 -15.93 9.53
CA LEU A 515 23.78 -15.26 8.75
C LEU A 515 24.37 -14.44 7.59
N ARG A 516 25.51 -13.76 7.83
CA ARG A 516 26.20 -12.99 6.79
C ARG A 516 26.63 -13.84 5.60
N LYS A 517 26.99 -15.12 5.80
CA LYS A 517 27.34 -16.03 4.71
C LYS A 517 26.22 -16.19 3.68
N VAL A 518 24.97 -16.14 4.13
CA VAL A 518 23.78 -16.31 3.28
C VAL A 518 23.46 -15.06 2.46
N VAL A 519 23.92 -13.89 2.91
CA VAL A 519 23.65 -12.61 2.26
C VAL A 519 24.70 -12.34 1.19
N ASP A 520 24.32 -12.16 -0.07
CA ASP A 520 25.20 -11.74 -1.16
C ASP A 520 25.15 -10.23 -1.38
N ILE A 521 23.98 -9.65 -1.17
CA ILE A 521 23.66 -8.26 -1.52
C ILE A 521 23.11 -7.54 -0.30
N ILE A 522 23.77 -6.47 0.08
CA ILE A 522 23.27 -5.52 1.07
C ILE A 522 22.47 -4.45 0.33
N HIS A 523 21.16 -4.43 0.54
CA HIS A 523 20.28 -3.50 -0.14
C HIS A 523 19.81 -2.41 0.82
N ILE A 524 20.36 -1.20 0.67
CA ILE A 524 20.02 -0.03 1.48
C ILE A 524 18.74 0.60 0.91
N GLU A 525 17.64 0.49 1.63
CA GLU A 525 16.35 1.01 1.20
C GLU A 525 15.62 1.75 2.32
N GLN A 526 15.63 1.20 3.54
CA GLN A 526 14.82 1.68 4.66
C GLN A 526 15.56 2.64 5.59
N TRP A 527 16.79 2.99 5.27
CA TRP A 527 17.61 3.92 6.03
C TRP A 527 18.59 4.66 5.09
N TYR A 528 19.05 5.81 5.49
CA TYR A 528 20.03 6.63 4.74
C TYR A 528 20.55 7.79 5.59
N TYR A 529 21.68 8.37 5.20
CA TYR A 529 22.14 9.62 5.78
C TYR A 529 21.39 10.82 5.15
N THR A 530 21.31 11.89 5.91
CA THR A 530 20.74 13.17 5.51
C THR A 530 21.59 14.30 6.07
N GLN A 531 21.38 15.51 5.59
CA GLN A 531 22.01 16.71 6.17
C GLN A 531 21.71 16.92 7.65
N LYS A 532 20.67 16.29 8.20
CA LYS A 532 20.31 16.29 9.63
C LYS A 532 20.87 15.11 10.41
N GLY A 533 21.63 14.24 9.78
CA GLY A 533 22.15 13.02 10.38
C GLY A 533 21.55 11.75 9.79
N LEU A 534 21.72 10.64 10.50
CA LEU A 534 21.23 9.34 10.09
C LEU A 534 19.70 9.23 10.27
N TYR A 535 19.01 8.93 9.18
CA TYR A 535 17.64 8.44 9.21
C TYR A 535 17.69 6.91 9.25
N ALA A 536 17.40 6.32 10.41
CA ALA A 536 17.40 4.88 10.61
C ALA A 536 16.27 4.50 11.58
N PRO A 537 15.05 4.31 11.06
CA PRO A 537 13.95 3.85 11.90
C PRO A 537 14.23 2.45 12.43
N GLU A 538 13.75 2.18 13.66
CA GLU A 538 13.91 0.91 14.34
C GLU A 538 13.10 -0.19 13.65
N GLY A 539 13.75 -1.32 13.37
CA GLY A 539 13.12 -2.52 12.83
C GLY A 539 12.18 -3.21 13.82
N GLY A 540 11.21 -3.96 13.28
CA GLY A 540 10.23 -4.67 14.10
C GLY A 540 9.15 -3.81 14.73
N LYS A 541 9.16 -2.50 14.53
CA LYS A 541 8.05 -1.62 14.93
C LYS A 541 6.87 -1.68 13.96
N ASN A 542 7.05 -2.38 12.84
CA ASN A 542 6.02 -2.72 11.86
C ASN A 542 5.23 -1.49 11.36
N LEU A 543 5.93 -0.37 11.16
CA LEU A 543 5.36 0.84 10.59
C LEU A 543 5.75 0.96 9.13
N ALA A 544 4.82 1.36 8.29
CA ALA A 544 5.12 1.67 6.90
C ALA A 544 6.13 2.83 6.81
N PRO A 545 7.04 2.86 5.82
CA PRO A 545 8.08 3.88 5.70
C PRO A 545 7.56 5.31 5.76
N ARG A 546 6.39 5.59 5.18
CA ARG A 546 5.76 6.92 5.27
C ARG A 546 5.44 7.36 6.70
N GLN A 547 5.09 6.43 7.57
CA GLN A 547 4.80 6.74 8.98
C GLN A 547 6.09 7.07 9.72
N TYR A 548 7.17 6.37 9.44
CA TYR A 548 8.49 6.74 9.96
C TYR A 548 8.92 8.14 9.49
N GLN A 549 8.78 8.43 8.19
CA GLN A 549 9.11 9.74 7.64
C GLN A 549 8.33 10.87 8.32
N ARG A 550 7.04 10.67 8.57
CA ARG A 550 6.22 11.64 9.30
C ARG A 550 6.72 11.89 10.72
N ARG A 551 7.11 10.83 11.43
CA ARG A 551 7.60 10.92 12.83
C ARG A 551 9.00 11.54 12.91
N LEU A 552 9.91 11.09 12.07
CA LEU A 552 11.33 11.46 12.17
C LEU A 552 11.69 12.69 11.33
N ARG A 553 10.83 13.12 10.41
CA ARG A 553 11.03 14.26 9.50
C ARG A 553 12.45 14.29 8.92
N PRO A 554 12.82 13.33 8.09
CA PRO A 554 14.18 13.21 7.56
C PRO A 554 14.58 14.48 6.83
N GLY A 555 15.88 14.79 6.87
CA GLY A 555 16.46 15.92 6.14
C GLY A 555 16.55 15.66 4.63
N LYS A 556 17.00 16.67 3.90
CA LYS A 556 17.37 16.52 2.49
C LYS A 556 18.56 15.56 2.37
N VAL A 557 18.57 14.75 1.32
CA VAL A 557 19.65 13.81 0.98
C VAL A 557 20.49 14.37 -0.16
N THR A 558 21.80 14.40 0.03
CA THR A 558 22.77 14.92 -0.93
C THR A 558 23.64 13.80 -1.53
N TYR A 559 24.49 14.16 -2.47
CA TYR A 559 25.51 13.27 -3.01
C TYR A 559 26.39 12.66 -1.88
N ASP A 560 26.90 13.50 -0.96
CA ASP A 560 27.76 13.04 0.13
C ASP A 560 27.05 12.09 1.09
N ASP A 561 25.75 12.32 1.34
CA ASP A 561 24.93 11.44 2.18
C ASP A 561 24.75 10.05 1.55
N VAL A 562 24.50 10.00 0.23
CA VAL A 562 24.40 8.73 -0.50
C VAL A 562 25.75 8.03 -0.57
N PHE A 563 26.82 8.78 -0.90
CA PHE A 563 28.19 8.25 -0.89
C PHE A 563 28.55 7.63 0.46
N LYS A 564 28.25 8.33 1.56
CA LYS A 564 28.49 7.84 2.92
C LYS A 564 27.69 6.57 3.21
N SER A 565 26.39 6.53 2.85
CA SER A 565 25.53 5.36 3.08
C SER A 565 26.09 4.09 2.41
N VAL A 566 26.57 4.22 1.18
CA VAL A 566 27.13 3.08 0.42
C VAL A 566 28.52 2.71 0.92
N SER A 567 29.38 3.72 1.16
CA SER A 567 30.76 3.51 1.60
C SER A 567 30.85 2.78 2.93
N GLU A 568 29.91 3.01 3.85
CA GLU A 568 29.87 2.35 5.15
C GLU A 568 29.91 0.83 5.01
N TYR A 569 29.04 0.27 4.18
CA TYR A 569 28.99 -1.18 3.99
C TYR A 569 30.05 -1.69 3.01
N ARG A 570 30.44 -0.90 2.02
CA ARG A 570 31.53 -1.29 1.12
C ARG A 570 32.87 -1.43 1.84
N GLN A 571 33.12 -0.60 2.86
CA GLN A 571 34.33 -0.70 3.69
C GLN A 571 34.27 -1.87 4.69
N ALA A 572 33.08 -2.06 5.32
CA ALA A 572 32.92 -3.11 6.32
C ALA A 572 32.83 -4.52 5.71
N TYR A 573 32.25 -4.65 4.50
CA TYR A 573 31.99 -5.93 3.83
C TYR A 573 32.35 -5.84 2.33
N PRO A 574 33.64 -5.75 2.00
CA PRO A 574 34.11 -5.53 0.62
C PRO A 574 33.74 -6.66 -0.34
N GLU A 575 33.51 -7.87 0.16
CA GLU A 575 33.08 -9.03 -0.61
C GLU A 575 31.57 -8.98 -0.98
N LYS A 576 30.77 -8.20 -0.26
CA LYS A 576 29.32 -8.09 -0.50
C LYS A 576 29.00 -7.02 -1.53
N VAL A 577 27.95 -7.27 -2.31
CA VAL A 577 27.37 -6.26 -3.17
C VAL A 577 26.61 -5.25 -2.31
N VAL A 578 26.73 -3.96 -2.61
CA VAL A 578 25.90 -2.92 -1.99
C VAL A 578 25.05 -2.24 -3.08
N ILE A 579 23.74 -2.30 -2.92
CA ILE A 579 22.74 -1.58 -3.74
C ILE A 579 22.11 -0.50 -2.88
N TYR A 580 21.94 0.68 -3.45
CA TYR A 580 21.28 1.81 -2.79
C TYR A 580 19.99 2.16 -3.52
N SER A 581 18.87 2.09 -2.79
CA SER A 581 17.52 2.44 -3.25
C SER A 581 16.82 3.42 -2.29
N GLY A 582 17.56 3.96 -1.34
CA GLY A 582 17.05 4.95 -0.39
C GLY A 582 16.69 6.28 -1.06
N ALA A 583 16.38 7.29 -0.25
CA ALA A 583 15.97 8.60 -0.73
C ALA A 583 17.02 9.20 -1.70
N SER A 584 16.52 9.86 -2.75
CA SER A 584 17.33 10.51 -3.81
C SER A 584 18.26 9.55 -4.58
N ALA A 585 17.99 8.25 -4.57
CA ALA A 585 18.77 7.26 -5.32
C ALA A 585 18.82 7.54 -6.85
N PRO A 586 17.70 7.93 -7.50
CA PRO A 586 17.73 8.20 -8.94
C PRO A 586 18.63 9.37 -9.34
N GLU A 587 18.69 10.41 -8.51
CA GLU A 587 19.43 11.64 -8.78
C GLU A 587 20.92 11.50 -8.45
N ASN A 588 21.27 10.58 -7.56
CA ASN A 588 22.62 10.42 -7.01
C ASN A 588 23.29 9.09 -7.43
N GLY A 589 22.95 8.58 -8.61
CA GLY A 589 23.59 7.34 -9.12
C GLY A 589 25.12 7.44 -9.22
N LYS A 590 25.67 8.64 -9.48
CA LYS A 590 27.12 8.88 -9.47
C LYS A 590 27.71 8.66 -8.08
N ALA A 591 27.07 9.10 -7.00
CA ALA A 591 27.53 8.85 -5.63
C ALA A 591 27.58 7.36 -5.30
N VAL A 592 26.55 6.61 -5.75
CA VAL A 592 26.53 5.13 -5.60
C VAL A 592 27.72 4.49 -6.31
N MET A 593 28.01 4.92 -7.53
CA MET A 593 29.12 4.40 -8.32
C MET A 593 30.48 4.73 -7.69
N ASP A 594 30.69 5.96 -7.31
CA ASP A 594 31.94 6.47 -6.75
C ASP A 594 32.24 5.82 -5.38
N ALA A 595 31.20 5.50 -4.60
CA ALA A 595 31.30 4.75 -3.35
C ALA A 595 31.51 3.23 -3.56
N GLY A 596 31.56 2.74 -4.79
CA GLY A 596 31.74 1.33 -5.11
C GLY A 596 30.47 0.48 -5.02
N GLY A 597 29.29 1.09 -5.03
CA GLY A 597 28.00 0.41 -5.08
C GLY A 597 27.70 -0.21 -6.44
N SER A 598 26.71 -1.09 -6.48
CA SER A 598 26.24 -1.77 -7.69
C SER A 598 24.93 -1.22 -8.21
N CYS A 599 24.65 -1.48 -9.49
CA CYS A 599 23.48 -1.01 -10.21
C CYS A 599 23.23 0.51 -10.08
N PRO A 600 24.30 1.36 -10.23
CA PRO A 600 24.12 2.79 -10.12
C PRO A 600 23.26 3.31 -11.28
N ASN A 601 22.33 4.21 -10.96
CA ASN A 601 21.53 4.88 -11.96
C ASN A 601 22.35 5.99 -12.66
N VAL A 602 23.25 5.59 -13.52
CA VAL A 602 24.06 6.46 -14.38
C VAL A 602 23.96 5.99 -15.82
N LYS A 603 24.00 6.96 -16.73
CA LYS A 603 24.01 6.69 -18.18
C LYS A 603 25.35 6.12 -18.65
#